data_8d72e1f0f5a28733105337cecaa95f4d
#
_entry.id   8d72e1f0f5a28733105337cecaa95f4d
#
_cell.length_a   1.000
_cell.length_b   1.000
_cell.length_c   1.000
_cell.angle_alpha   90.00
_cell.angle_beta   90.00
_cell.angle_gamma   90.00
#
_symmetry.space_group_name_H-M   'P 1'
#
loop_
_entity.id
_entity.type
_entity.pdbx_description
1 polymer ?
#
loop_
_entity_poly.entity_id
_entity_poly.type
_entity_poly.pdbx_seq_one_letter_code
_entity_poly.pdbx_strand_id
1 'polypeptide(L)'
;MFAYSNSDGKIIGYYSLLMQGKGECELNNLCVLPEYRHRKIGQKLLKDAYSQAEAHDCAKINIGIVEENTILRQWYEKEGFVHIGTEKFDFFPFTCGYMVKELHH
;
A
#
# COMPACT_ATOMS: atom_id res chain seq x y z
N MET A 1 -0.65 -11.23 -6.44
CA MET A 1 0.57 -10.44 -6.12
C MET A 1 1.15 -9.87 -7.40
N PHE A 2 1.60 -8.63 -7.34
CA PHE A 2 2.16 -7.92 -8.48
C PHE A 2 3.61 -7.57 -8.17
N ALA A 3 4.49 -7.71 -9.16
CA ALA A 3 5.91 -7.47 -8.96
C ALA A 3 6.44 -6.47 -9.98
N TYR A 4 7.39 -5.65 -9.55
CA TYR A 4 8.10 -4.72 -10.41
C TYR A 4 9.53 -5.22 -10.58
N SER A 5 9.96 -5.38 -11.83
CA SER A 5 11.27 -5.91 -12.16
C SER A 5 12.13 -4.86 -12.87
N ASN A 6 13.45 -4.95 -12.66
CA ASN A 6 14.37 -4.09 -13.41
C ASN A 6 14.66 -4.71 -14.79
N SER A 7 15.51 -4.05 -15.57
CA SER A 7 15.86 -4.49 -16.91
C SER A 7 16.57 -5.86 -16.97
N ASP A 8 17.16 -6.28 -15.86
CA ASP A 8 17.83 -7.59 -15.75
C ASP A 8 16.89 -8.70 -15.30
N GLY A 9 15.59 -8.39 -15.12
CA GLY A 9 14.61 -9.36 -14.68
C GLY A 9 14.58 -9.59 -13.17
N LYS A 10 15.37 -8.86 -12.38
CA LYS A 10 15.36 -8.98 -10.92
C LYS A 10 14.16 -8.26 -10.35
N ILE A 11 13.43 -8.95 -9.45
CA ILE A 11 12.28 -8.33 -8.76
C ILE A 11 12.81 -7.33 -7.73
N ILE A 12 12.47 -6.06 -7.88
CA ILE A 12 12.94 -4.99 -7.00
C ILE A 12 11.85 -4.46 -6.08
N GLY A 13 10.61 -4.84 -6.31
CA GLY A 13 9.48 -4.48 -5.45
C GLY A 13 8.25 -5.31 -5.77
N TYR A 14 7.31 -5.37 -4.84
CA TYR A 14 6.06 -6.09 -5.06
C TYR A 14 4.96 -5.56 -4.15
N TYR A 15 3.73 -5.93 -4.46
CA TYR A 15 2.58 -5.66 -3.60
C TYR A 15 1.49 -6.68 -3.88
N SER A 16 0.49 -6.73 -3.00
CA SER A 16 -0.69 -7.57 -3.16
C SER A 16 -1.94 -6.74 -3.01
N LEU A 17 -2.96 -7.03 -3.79
CA LEU A 17 -4.29 -6.46 -3.63
C LEU A 17 -5.29 -7.56 -3.33
N LEU A 18 -6.09 -7.36 -2.29
CA LEU A 18 -7.20 -8.24 -1.95
C LEU A 18 -8.51 -7.50 -2.22
N MET A 19 -9.36 -8.10 -3.04
CA MET A 19 -10.68 -7.53 -3.30
C MET A 19 -11.60 -7.86 -2.12
N GLN A 20 -12.14 -6.81 -1.48
CA GLN A 20 -12.98 -6.98 -0.31
C GLN A 20 -14.47 -6.84 -0.62
N GLY A 21 -14.83 -6.71 -1.89
CA GLY A 21 -16.20 -6.48 -2.31
C GLY A 21 -16.63 -5.03 -2.07
N LYS A 22 -17.84 -4.69 -2.47
CA LYS A 22 -18.43 -3.36 -2.27
C LYS A 22 -17.57 -2.21 -2.80
N GLY A 23 -16.74 -2.47 -3.80
CA GLY A 23 -15.88 -1.45 -4.39
C GLY A 23 -14.66 -1.09 -3.55
N GLU A 24 -14.26 -1.95 -2.63
CA GLU A 24 -13.07 -1.75 -1.82
C GLU A 24 -12.03 -2.83 -2.07
N CYS A 25 -10.76 -2.47 -1.94
CA CYS A 25 -9.67 -3.44 -1.95
C CYS A 25 -8.65 -3.07 -0.89
N GLU A 26 -7.87 -4.05 -0.47
CA GLU A 26 -6.83 -3.88 0.53
C GLU A 26 -5.47 -4.08 -0.11
N LEU A 27 -4.60 -3.09 0.05
CA LEU A 27 -3.22 -3.16 -0.42
C LEU A 27 -2.37 -3.75 0.69
N ASN A 28 -1.77 -4.90 0.40
CA ASN A 28 -0.92 -5.62 1.36
C ASN A 28 0.49 -5.79 0.82
N ASN A 29 1.43 -5.86 1.74
CA ASN A 29 2.81 -6.26 1.43
C ASN A 29 3.51 -5.39 0.38
N LEU A 30 3.20 -4.08 0.35
CA LEU A 30 3.95 -3.16 -0.51
C LEU A 30 5.39 -3.11 -0.01
N CYS A 31 6.30 -3.60 -0.82
CA CYS A 31 7.69 -3.76 -0.43
C CYS A 31 8.62 -3.40 -1.59
N VAL A 32 9.69 -2.69 -1.26
CA VAL A 32 10.75 -2.33 -2.21
C VAL A 32 12.07 -2.72 -1.58
N LEU A 33 12.96 -3.33 -2.38
CA LEU A 33 14.30 -3.65 -1.90
C LEU A 33 15.01 -2.39 -1.40
N PRO A 34 15.77 -2.47 -0.29
CA PRO A 34 16.43 -1.29 0.27
C PRO A 34 17.30 -0.51 -0.71
N GLU A 35 17.93 -1.22 -1.64
CA GLU A 35 18.81 -0.61 -2.66
C GLU A 35 18.04 0.31 -3.61
N TYR A 36 16.72 0.15 -3.71
CA TYR A 36 15.89 0.89 -4.66
C TYR A 36 14.91 1.85 -4.00
N ARG A 37 14.95 1.99 -2.68
CA ARG A 37 13.93 2.78 -1.96
C ARG A 37 13.90 4.26 -2.32
N HIS A 38 15.01 4.83 -2.72
CA HIS A 38 15.10 6.26 -3.04
C HIS A 38 14.91 6.55 -4.53
N ARG A 39 14.43 5.58 -5.31
CA ARG A 39 14.27 5.72 -6.77
C ARG A 39 12.81 5.85 -7.18
N LYS A 40 11.95 6.22 -6.24
CA LYS A 40 10.51 6.39 -6.48
C LYS A 40 9.81 5.10 -6.94
N ILE A 41 10.38 3.94 -6.66
CA ILE A 41 9.79 2.65 -7.02
C ILE A 41 8.49 2.43 -6.25
N GLY A 42 8.47 2.80 -4.96
CA GLY A 42 7.25 2.70 -4.14
C GLY A 42 6.10 3.48 -4.75
N GLN A 43 6.36 4.69 -5.28
CA GLN A 43 5.33 5.48 -5.93
C GLN A 43 4.84 4.82 -7.21
N LYS A 44 5.73 4.19 -7.98
CA LYS A 44 5.35 3.47 -9.19
C LYS A 44 4.47 2.26 -8.86
N LEU A 45 4.83 1.51 -7.82
CA LEU A 45 4.03 0.39 -7.36
C LEU A 45 2.65 0.85 -6.89
N LEU A 46 2.61 1.96 -6.17
CA LEU A 46 1.35 2.50 -5.68
C LEU A 46 0.45 2.95 -6.82
N LYS A 47 1.01 3.61 -7.84
CA LYS A 47 0.24 3.99 -9.03
C LYS A 47 -0.29 2.76 -9.76
N ASP A 48 0.52 1.71 -9.86
CA ASP A 48 0.08 0.47 -10.48
C ASP A 48 -1.06 -0.16 -9.67
N ALA A 49 -0.98 -0.12 -8.34
CA ALA A 49 -2.04 -0.61 -7.47
C ALA A 49 -3.34 0.16 -7.71
N TYR A 50 -3.27 1.48 -7.89
CA TYR A 50 -4.45 2.28 -8.21
C TYR A 50 -5.08 1.83 -9.52
N SER A 51 -4.26 1.62 -10.55
CA SER A 51 -4.74 1.15 -11.85
C SER A 51 -5.41 -0.22 -11.75
N GLN A 52 -4.82 -1.14 -10.99
CA GLN A 52 -5.40 -2.46 -10.79
C GLN A 52 -6.73 -2.38 -10.03
N ALA A 53 -6.79 -1.54 -9.00
CA ALA A 53 -8.01 -1.35 -8.23
C ALA A 53 -9.12 -0.76 -9.10
N GLU A 54 -8.80 0.24 -9.93
CA GLU A 54 -9.77 0.82 -10.86
C GLU A 54 -10.25 -0.19 -11.90
N ALA A 55 -9.35 -1.04 -12.38
CA ALA A 55 -9.69 -2.08 -13.34
C ALA A 55 -10.68 -3.09 -12.74
N HIS A 56 -10.72 -3.24 -11.43
CA HIS A 56 -11.67 -4.10 -10.72
C HIS A 56 -12.83 -3.32 -10.12
N ASP A 57 -13.06 -2.09 -10.57
CA ASP A 57 -14.16 -1.22 -10.12
C ASP A 57 -14.10 -0.88 -8.63
N CYS A 58 -12.91 -0.85 -8.05
CA CYS A 58 -12.73 -0.45 -6.67
C CYS A 58 -12.73 1.08 -6.56
N ALA A 59 -13.47 1.61 -5.60
CA ALA A 59 -13.52 3.05 -5.34
C ALA A 59 -12.58 3.46 -4.22
N LYS A 60 -12.10 2.53 -3.42
CA LYS A 60 -11.23 2.80 -2.27
C LYS A 60 -10.14 1.74 -2.13
N ILE A 61 -8.97 2.17 -1.65
CA ILE A 61 -7.89 1.27 -1.25
C ILE A 61 -7.65 1.46 0.24
N ASN A 62 -7.68 0.34 0.98
CA ASN A 62 -7.39 0.32 2.41
C ASN A 62 -5.99 -0.23 2.62
N ILE A 63 -5.26 0.32 3.59
CA ILE A 63 -3.95 -0.21 3.98
C ILE A 63 -3.86 -0.34 5.49
N GLY A 64 -3.02 -1.30 5.94
CA GLY A 64 -2.65 -1.43 7.35
C GLY A 64 -1.16 -1.14 7.49
N ILE A 65 -0.80 -0.37 8.49
CA ILE A 65 0.59 -0.02 8.78
C ILE A 65 0.90 -0.27 10.24
N VAL A 66 2.19 -0.27 10.58
CA VAL A 66 2.63 -0.20 11.96
C VAL A 66 2.50 1.26 12.41
N GLU A 67 1.60 1.52 13.37
CA GLU A 67 1.29 2.90 13.78
C GLU A 67 2.52 3.65 14.27
N GLU A 68 3.45 2.95 14.93
CA GLU A 68 4.68 3.54 15.44
C GLU A 68 5.65 3.93 14.32
N ASN A 69 5.45 3.44 13.11
CA ASN A 69 6.29 3.81 11.96
C ASN A 69 5.80 5.13 11.37
N THR A 70 6.18 6.25 11.98
CA THR A 70 5.72 7.57 11.57
C THR A 70 6.22 7.97 10.17
N ILE A 71 7.38 7.48 9.78
CA ILE A 71 7.94 7.78 8.46
C ILE A 71 7.05 7.17 7.36
N LEU A 72 6.66 5.92 7.53
CA LEU A 72 5.79 5.23 6.58
C LEU A 72 4.41 5.89 6.53
N ARG A 73 3.86 6.22 7.71
CA ARG A 73 2.57 6.89 7.80
C ARG A 73 2.59 8.22 7.06
N GLN A 74 3.63 9.03 7.27
CA GLN A 74 3.75 10.32 6.60
C GLN A 74 3.88 10.16 5.09
N TRP A 75 4.58 9.11 4.64
CA TRP A 75 4.72 8.83 3.23
C TRP A 75 3.36 8.55 2.58
N TYR A 76 2.53 7.72 3.22
CA TYR A 76 1.19 7.44 2.71
C TYR A 76 0.30 8.68 2.76
N GLU A 77 0.43 9.50 3.80
CA GLU A 77 -0.35 10.74 3.87
C GLU A 77 -0.02 11.68 2.71
N LYS A 78 1.25 11.77 2.32
CA LYS A 78 1.65 12.54 1.15
C LYS A 78 1.09 11.98 -0.15
N GLU A 79 0.86 10.69 -0.20
CA GLU A 79 0.27 10.04 -1.36
C GLU A 79 -1.26 10.17 -1.40
N GLY A 80 -1.84 10.80 -0.40
CA GLY A 80 -3.27 11.07 -0.36
C GLY A 80 -4.09 10.13 0.50
N PHE A 81 -3.45 9.25 1.26
CA PHE A 81 -4.16 8.38 2.20
C PHE A 81 -4.55 9.15 3.45
N VAL A 82 -5.70 8.80 4.02
CA VAL A 82 -6.23 9.41 5.24
C VAL A 82 -6.20 8.37 6.35
N HIS A 83 -5.66 8.73 7.50
CA HIS A 83 -5.63 7.87 8.68
C HIS A 83 -7.04 7.79 9.28
N ILE A 84 -7.56 6.57 9.47
CA ILE A 84 -8.92 6.38 9.91
C ILE A 84 -9.06 5.71 11.27
N GLY A 85 -7.99 5.15 11.82
CA GLY A 85 -8.04 4.55 13.14
C GLY A 85 -6.88 3.64 13.44
N THR A 86 -6.89 3.09 14.64
CA THR A 86 -5.86 2.15 15.11
C THR A 86 -6.52 0.99 15.82
N GLU A 87 -5.79 -0.12 15.89
CA GLU A 87 -6.22 -1.29 16.66
C GLU A 87 -4.99 -1.99 17.23
N LYS A 88 -5.04 -2.32 18.49
CA LYS A 88 -3.96 -3.06 19.14
C LYS A 88 -4.41 -4.46 19.47
N PHE A 89 -3.64 -5.44 19.00
CA PHE A 89 -3.90 -6.85 19.25
C PHE A 89 -2.92 -7.36 20.31
N ASP A 90 -3.40 -8.21 21.21
CA ASP A 90 -2.58 -8.75 22.29
C ASP A 90 -1.39 -9.56 21.78
N PHE A 91 -1.54 -10.16 20.61
CA PHE A 91 -0.48 -11.00 20.03
C PHE A 91 0.53 -10.25 19.19
N PHE A 92 0.37 -8.94 19.02
CA PHE A 92 1.34 -8.09 18.31
C PHE A 92 2.07 -7.16 19.27
N PRO A 93 3.37 -6.98 19.10
CA PRO A 93 4.13 -6.02 19.92
C PRO A 93 3.93 -4.56 19.47
N PHE A 94 3.08 -4.31 18.47
CA PHE A 94 2.88 -2.98 17.91
C PHE A 94 1.39 -2.72 17.70
N THR A 95 1.05 -1.45 17.46
CA THR A 95 -0.32 -1.04 17.15
C THR A 95 -0.48 -1.00 15.63
N CYS A 96 -1.58 -1.55 15.14
CA CYS A 96 -1.92 -1.46 13.71
C CYS A 96 -2.64 -0.15 13.44
N GLY A 97 -2.17 0.59 12.43
CA GLY A 97 -2.84 1.79 11.96
C GLY A 97 -3.53 1.51 10.64
N TYR A 98 -4.69 2.12 10.43
CA TYR A 98 -5.46 1.92 9.20
C TYR A 98 -5.60 3.21 8.44
N MET A 99 -5.40 3.14 7.13
CA MET A 99 -5.51 4.29 6.26
C MET A 99 -6.31 3.92 5.02
N VAL A 100 -6.95 4.90 4.41
CA VAL A 100 -7.76 4.70 3.21
C VAL A 100 -7.50 5.80 2.22
N LYS A 101 -7.55 5.46 0.94
CA LYS A 101 -7.52 6.43 -0.15
C LYS A 101 -8.71 6.20 -1.06
N GLU A 102 -9.46 7.25 -1.35
CA GLU A 102 -10.52 7.20 -2.34
C GLU A 102 -9.93 7.37 -3.73
N LEU A 103 -10.39 6.53 -4.65
CA LEU A 103 -9.96 6.59 -6.04
C LEU A 103 -10.98 7.39 -6.86
N HIS A 104 -10.47 8.24 -7.74
CA HIS A 104 -11.33 9.00 -8.65
C HIS A 104 -11.27 8.37 -10.03
N HIS A 105 -12.42 8.04 -10.55
CA HIS A 105 -12.56 7.46 -11.87
C HIS A 105 -12.84 8.51 -12.93
#